data_f4c05a17ce4459296b76299b515271f9
#
_entry.id   f4c05a17ce4459296b76299b515271f9
#
_cell.length_a   1.000
_cell.length_b   1.000
_cell.length_c   1.000
_cell.angle_alpha   90.00
_cell.angle_beta   90.00
_cell.angle_gamma   90.00
#
_symmetry.space_group_name_H-M   'P 1'
#
loop_
_entity.id
_entity.type
_entity.pdbx_description
1 polymer ?
#
loop_
_entity_poly.entity_id
_entity_poly.type
_entity_poly.pdbx_seq_one_letter_code
_entity_poly.pdbx_strand_id
1 'polypeptide(L)'
;MYKVTQKQDANFTIYEVTDSNAHSWIKVAPERGGIITGFGVHGEELLFLNKKTFYDEEANVRGGIPILFPISGQLVDGKYEWDGKVYEMRNHGFARNYPWEVMNTDTTDGASITLRLRSNEETRKSFPFDFEVIFTYVLQGNTLSIQQEYVNKSESDMPIYPGFHPYFKTSEKNLTYETDAKTYRDDNDFKIKNVKEGLDLSDKKESLVLLDAIKKEIAFELPELNKKVLMKYGEEFKYVYLWTEKGQDFVCVEPWMAMTNEMNRKEELPIIGQDESLKTVITISVE
;
A
#
# COMPACT_ATOMS: atom_id res chain seq x y z
N MET A 1 -12.82 -19.79 13.23
CA MET A 1 -11.66 -20.12 14.09
C MET A 1 -10.44 -19.44 13.48
N TYR A 2 -9.77 -18.63 14.26
CA TYR A 2 -8.56 -17.90 13.86
C TYR A 2 -7.32 -18.75 14.01
N LYS A 3 -6.41 -18.65 13.06
CA LYS A 3 -5.14 -19.39 13.08
C LYS A 3 -4.04 -18.58 12.34
N VAL A 4 -2.82 -18.67 12.85
CA VAL A 4 -1.62 -18.20 12.16
C VAL A 4 -0.68 -19.38 12.00
N THR A 5 -0.22 -19.62 10.78
CA THR A 5 0.77 -20.65 10.46
C THR A 5 1.87 -20.05 9.60
N GLN A 6 3.02 -20.69 9.57
CA GLN A 6 4.12 -20.30 8.70
C GLN A 6 4.58 -21.51 7.88
N LYS A 7 5.01 -21.24 6.66
CA LYS A 7 5.61 -22.23 5.77
C LYS A 7 6.72 -21.58 4.95
N GLN A 8 7.71 -22.39 4.60
CA GLN A 8 8.76 -21.97 3.67
C GLN A 8 8.21 -22.00 2.23
N ASP A 9 8.44 -20.93 1.48
CA ASP A 9 8.16 -20.83 0.05
C ASP A 9 9.39 -20.25 -0.66
N ALA A 10 10.18 -21.11 -1.28
CA ALA A 10 11.52 -20.82 -1.79
C ALA A 10 12.41 -20.18 -0.70
N ASN A 11 12.87 -18.94 -0.91
CA ASN A 11 13.76 -18.24 0.01
C ASN A 11 13.00 -17.49 1.13
N PHE A 12 11.66 -17.49 1.11
CA PHE A 12 10.86 -16.66 2.01
C PHE A 12 9.99 -17.47 2.96
N THR A 13 9.89 -17.02 4.20
CA THR A 13 8.90 -17.52 5.15
C THR A 13 7.57 -16.82 4.92
N ILE A 14 6.53 -17.57 4.58
CA ILE A 14 5.17 -17.05 4.38
C ILE A 14 4.35 -17.33 5.63
N TYR A 15 3.82 -16.27 6.22
CA TYR A 15 2.81 -16.36 7.28
C TYR A 15 1.43 -16.39 6.65
N GLU A 16 0.67 -17.43 6.96
CA GLU A 16 -0.72 -17.55 6.56
C GLU A 16 -1.62 -17.32 7.78
N VAL A 17 -2.37 -16.22 7.72
CA VAL A 17 -3.29 -15.74 8.75
C VAL A 17 -4.68 -16.04 8.27
N THR A 18 -5.48 -16.83 9.01
CA THR A 18 -6.74 -17.39 8.51
C THR A 18 -7.90 -17.22 9.47
N ASP A 19 -9.09 -17.00 8.92
CA ASP A 19 -10.38 -17.22 9.59
C ASP A 19 -11.16 -18.33 8.88
N SER A 20 -11.18 -19.52 9.46
CA SER A 20 -11.84 -20.67 8.86
C SER A 20 -13.37 -20.54 8.80
N ASN A 21 -13.99 -19.72 9.67
CA ASN A 21 -15.44 -19.50 9.64
C ASN A 21 -15.87 -18.68 8.42
N ALA A 22 -15.05 -17.72 8.01
CA ALA A 22 -15.29 -16.90 6.83
C ALA A 22 -14.64 -17.47 5.55
N HIS A 23 -13.90 -18.58 5.66
CA HIS A 23 -13.06 -19.10 4.57
C HIS A 23 -12.18 -18.00 3.98
N SER A 24 -11.57 -17.20 4.86
CA SER A 24 -10.70 -16.09 4.48
C SER A 24 -9.27 -16.28 4.96
N TRP A 25 -8.32 -15.67 4.25
CA TRP A 25 -6.89 -15.68 4.57
C TRP A 25 -6.18 -14.46 4.07
N ILE A 26 -5.05 -14.13 4.72
CA ILE A 26 -3.97 -13.34 4.13
C ILE A 26 -2.67 -14.13 4.18
N LYS A 27 -1.81 -13.87 3.21
CA LYS A 27 -0.44 -14.41 3.15
C LYS A 27 0.53 -13.25 3.23
N VAL A 28 1.48 -13.33 4.15
CA VAL A 28 2.42 -12.25 4.43
C VAL A 28 3.84 -12.77 4.26
N ALA A 29 4.68 -12.02 3.56
CA ALA A 29 6.11 -12.29 3.39
C ALA A 29 6.94 -11.19 4.09
N PRO A 30 7.29 -11.34 5.38
CA PRO A 30 8.04 -10.32 6.12
C PRO A 30 9.40 -10.02 5.49
N GLU A 31 10.13 -11.03 5.08
CA GLU A 31 11.47 -10.90 4.47
C GLU A 31 11.44 -10.20 3.12
N ARG A 32 10.26 -10.16 2.45
CA ARG A 32 10.04 -9.54 1.14
C ARG A 32 9.27 -8.22 1.26
N GLY A 33 9.76 -7.32 2.12
CA GLY A 33 9.17 -5.99 2.29
C GLY A 33 7.90 -5.94 3.14
N GLY A 34 7.64 -6.94 3.99
CA GLY A 34 6.44 -7.00 4.80
C GLY A 34 5.14 -7.15 3.97
N ILE A 35 5.27 -7.52 2.69
CA ILE A 35 4.18 -7.53 1.72
C ILE A 35 3.10 -8.56 2.06
N ILE A 36 1.84 -8.17 1.91
CA ILE A 36 0.72 -9.11 1.80
C ILE A 36 0.72 -9.64 0.37
N THR A 37 0.99 -10.93 0.19
CA THR A 37 1.09 -11.58 -1.13
C THR A 37 -0.21 -12.20 -1.61
N GLY A 38 -1.18 -12.36 -0.72
CA GLY A 38 -2.51 -12.89 -1.03
C GLY A 38 -3.52 -12.43 0.01
N PHE A 39 -4.73 -12.19 -0.43
CA PHE A 39 -5.92 -11.94 0.39
C PHE A 39 -7.10 -12.66 -0.25
N GLY A 40 -7.63 -13.64 0.43
CA GLY A 40 -8.75 -14.41 -0.04
C GLY A 40 -9.95 -14.32 0.89
N VAL A 41 -11.14 -14.33 0.29
CA VAL A 41 -12.44 -14.27 0.98
C VAL A 41 -13.39 -15.26 0.34
N HIS A 42 -14.11 -16.03 1.18
CA HIS A 42 -15.01 -17.11 0.75
C HIS A 42 -14.34 -18.16 -0.16
N GLY A 43 -13.04 -18.39 0.07
CA GLY A 43 -12.25 -19.36 -0.70
C GLY A 43 -11.68 -18.83 -2.02
N GLU A 44 -11.84 -17.56 -2.37
CA GLU A 44 -11.39 -16.96 -3.61
C GLU A 44 -10.29 -15.91 -3.38
N GLU A 45 -9.19 -15.99 -4.13
CA GLU A 45 -8.06 -15.05 -4.06
C GLU A 45 -8.39 -13.76 -4.82
N LEU A 46 -8.26 -12.63 -4.14
CA LEU A 46 -8.59 -11.31 -4.64
C LEU A 46 -7.39 -10.56 -5.23
N LEU A 47 -6.17 -10.94 -4.84
CA LEU A 47 -4.98 -10.23 -5.26
C LEU A 47 -4.28 -10.93 -6.44
N PHE A 48 -3.79 -10.11 -7.33
CA PHE A 48 -2.83 -10.55 -8.34
C PHE A 48 -1.43 -10.63 -7.74
N LEU A 49 -0.67 -11.64 -8.09
CA LEU A 49 0.75 -11.77 -7.75
C LEU A 49 1.55 -12.34 -8.92
N ASN A 50 2.50 -11.57 -9.42
CA ASN A 50 3.48 -12.04 -10.36
C ASN A 50 4.60 -12.79 -9.61
N LYS A 51 4.54 -14.11 -9.62
CA LYS A 51 5.50 -14.95 -8.91
C LYS A 51 6.95 -14.75 -9.39
N LYS A 52 7.16 -14.43 -10.67
CA LYS A 52 8.52 -14.19 -11.19
C LYS A 52 9.16 -13.00 -10.49
N THR A 53 8.45 -11.87 -10.37
CA THR A 53 8.95 -10.69 -9.66
C THR A 53 8.96 -10.87 -8.15
N PHE A 54 8.12 -11.74 -7.59
CA PHE A 54 8.13 -12.04 -6.16
C PHE A 54 9.39 -12.80 -5.73
N TYR A 55 9.81 -13.81 -6.51
CA TYR A 55 11.00 -14.60 -6.19
C TYR A 55 12.31 -13.96 -6.64
N ASP A 56 12.27 -12.94 -7.46
CA ASP A 56 13.45 -12.18 -7.88
C ASP A 56 13.71 -11.06 -6.86
N GLU A 57 14.71 -11.25 -6.00
CA GLU A 57 15.01 -10.33 -4.89
C GLU A 57 15.43 -8.94 -5.36
N GLU A 58 15.97 -8.81 -6.59
CA GLU A 58 16.37 -7.54 -7.19
C GLU A 58 15.18 -6.79 -7.84
N ALA A 59 14.09 -7.49 -8.15
CA ALA A 59 12.93 -6.89 -8.76
C ALA A 59 12.00 -6.23 -7.73
N ASN A 60 11.28 -5.19 -8.14
CA ASN A 60 10.11 -4.75 -7.40
C ASN A 60 8.95 -5.73 -7.62
N VAL A 61 8.33 -6.20 -6.55
CA VAL A 61 7.19 -7.12 -6.65
C VAL A 61 6.04 -6.45 -7.39
N ARG A 62 5.55 -7.13 -8.46
CA ARG A 62 4.32 -6.77 -9.14
C ARG A 62 3.20 -7.64 -8.61
N GLY A 63 2.40 -7.11 -7.68
CA GLY A 63 1.32 -7.85 -7.06
C GLY A 63 1.25 -7.71 -5.55
N GLY A 64 0.24 -8.32 -4.94
CA GLY A 64 -0.01 -8.23 -3.52
C GLY A 64 -0.39 -6.82 -3.06
N ILE A 65 0.04 -6.45 -1.87
CA ILE A 65 -0.12 -5.10 -1.29
C ILE A 65 1.26 -4.60 -0.85
N PRO A 66 2.09 -4.04 -1.77
CA PRO A 66 3.36 -3.42 -1.44
C PRO A 66 3.18 -2.20 -0.53
N ILE A 67 4.11 -2.04 0.41
CA ILE A 67 4.20 -0.89 1.31
C ILE A 67 5.10 0.16 0.66
N LEU A 68 4.61 1.39 0.54
CA LEU A 68 5.33 2.54 0.01
C LEU A 68 5.74 3.43 1.18
N PHE A 69 7.04 3.43 1.54
CA PHE A 69 7.57 4.26 2.64
C PHE A 69 9.06 4.54 2.40
N PRO A 70 9.56 5.73 2.73
CA PRO A 70 8.88 6.87 3.37
C PRO A 70 8.02 7.70 2.42
N ILE A 71 8.09 7.42 1.12
CA ILE A 71 7.38 8.16 0.08
C ILE A 71 6.51 7.22 -0.79
N SER A 72 5.40 7.74 -1.28
CA SER A 72 4.64 7.19 -2.41
C SER A 72 4.98 7.96 -3.69
N GLY A 73 5.07 7.26 -4.84
CA GLY A 73 5.48 7.85 -6.11
C GLY A 73 6.98 8.07 -6.24
N GLN A 74 7.34 8.91 -7.19
CA GLN A 74 8.73 9.19 -7.58
C GLN A 74 9.12 10.64 -7.30
N LEU A 75 10.42 10.87 -7.18
CA LEU A 75 11.02 12.20 -7.10
C LEU A 75 11.55 12.61 -8.47
N VAL A 76 11.59 13.90 -8.75
CA VAL A 76 12.28 14.43 -9.94
C VAL A 76 13.75 14.02 -9.85
N ASP A 77 14.27 13.41 -10.91
CA ASP A 77 15.63 12.87 -11.00
C ASP A 77 16.00 11.89 -9.86
N GLY A 78 15.00 11.34 -9.14
CA GLY A 78 15.21 10.46 -7.99
C GLY A 78 15.83 11.15 -6.78
N LYS A 79 15.75 12.50 -6.66
CA LYS A 79 16.45 13.30 -5.67
C LYS A 79 15.54 14.24 -4.92
N TYR A 80 15.94 14.56 -3.70
CA TYR A 80 15.32 15.62 -2.89
C TYR A 80 16.38 16.33 -2.03
N GLU A 81 16.10 17.58 -1.66
CA GLU A 81 16.93 18.34 -0.75
C GLU A 81 16.29 18.43 0.64
N TRP A 82 17.09 18.13 1.68
CA TRP A 82 16.70 18.29 3.07
C TRP A 82 17.88 18.81 3.88
N ASP A 83 17.66 19.90 4.63
CA ASP A 83 18.67 20.60 5.45
C ASP A 83 19.97 20.90 4.67
N GLY A 84 19.83 21.40 3.44
CA GLY A 84 20.94 21.78 2.57
C GLY A 84 21.77 20.62 2.02
N LYS A 85 21.29 19.38 2.14
CA LYS A 85 21.91 18.18 1.57
C LYS A 85 20.98 17.52 0.56
N VAL A 86 21.56 16.98 -0.50
CA VAL A 86 20.82 16.23 -1.53
C VAL A 86 20.88 14.74 -1.22
N TYR A 87 19.72 14.11 -1.23
CA TYR A 87 19.55 12.68 -1.03
C TYR A 87 18.93 12.04 -2.27
N GLU A 88 19.32 10.80 -2.54
CA GLU A 88 18.73 9.99 -3.60
C GLU A 88 17.75 8.97 -3.00
N MET A 89 16.59 8.84 -3.61
CA MET A 89 15.58 7.87 -3.19
C MET A 89 14.89 7.23 -4.38
N ARG A 90 14.71 5.93 -4.31
CA ARG A 90 14.00 5.15 -5.34
C ARG A 90 12.52 5.50 -5.37
N ASN A 91 11.90 5.29 -6.51
CA ASN A 91 10.45 5.33 -6.65
C ASN A 91 9.76 4.47 -5.57
N HIS A 92 8.79 5.04 -4.86
CA HIS A 92 8.07 4.46 -3.73
C HIS A 92 8.92 4.18 -2.48
N GLY A 93 10.05 4.85 -2.32
CA GLY A 93 10.93 4.65 -1.18
C GLY A 93 11.59 3.27 -1.15
N PHE A 94 11.79 2.73 0.04
CA PHE A 94 12.60 1.52 0.22
C PHE A 94 11.92 0.42 1.07
N ALA A 95 10.85 0.68 1.80
CA ALA A 95 10.28 -0.28 2.76
C ALA A 95 9.93 -1.64 2.14
N ARG A 96 9.48 -1.62 0.87
CA ARG A 96 9.15 -2.84 0.10
C ARG A 96 10.37 -3.70 -0.30
N ASN A 97 11.58 -3.18 -0.09
CA ASN A 97 12.83 -3.86 -0.45
C ASN A 97 13.64 -4.33 0.76
N TYR A 98 13.18 -4.00 1.98
CA TYR A 98 13.85 -4.42 3.23
C TYR A 98 13.07 -5.52 3.94
N PRO A 99 13.77 -6.43 4.64
CA PRO A 99 13.10 -7.39 5.50
C PRO A 99 12.49 -6.70 6.72
N TRP A 100 11.28 -7.13 7.09
CA TRP A 100 10.57 -6.70 8.28
C TRP A 100 10.65 -7.77 9.36
N GLU A 101 10.86 -7.35 10.59
CA GLU A 101 10.86 -8.22 11.76
C GLU A 101 9.44 -8.59 12.17
N VAL A 102 9.18 -9.88 12.42
CA VAL A 102 7.91 -10.32 13.01
C VAL A 102 7.98 -10.10 14.52
N MET A 103 7.13 -9.23 15.03
CA MET A 103 7.04 -8.88 16.46
C MET A 103 6.14 -9.84 17.22
N ASN A 104 4.98 -10.13 16.66
CA ASN A 104 3.95 -10.92 17.32
C ASN A 104 2.96 -11.50 16.31
N THR A 105 2.26 -12.56 16.74
CA THR A 105 1.04 -13.07 16.11
C THR A 105 -0.01 -13.30 17.20
N ASP A 106 -1.28 -13.01 16.89
CA ASP A 106 -2.38 -13.20 17.84
C ASP A 106 -3.61 -13.78 17.13
N THR A 107 -4.44 -14.52 17.90
CA THR A 107 -5.66 -15.15 17.41
C THR A 107 -6.85 -14.96 18.37
N THR A 108 -6.79 -13.97 19.26
CA THR A 108 -7.79 -13.74 20.32
C THR A 108 -9.07 -13.10 19.75
N ASP A 109 -8.95 -11.91 19.14
CA ASP A 109 -10.07 -11.12 18.61
C ASP A 109 -10.00 -10.94 17.08
N GLY A 110 -9.45 -11.92 16.39
CA GLY A 110 -9.10 -11.90 14.98
C GLY A 110 -7.76 -12.63 14.81
N ALA A 111 -7.41 -12.99 13.61
CA ALA A 111 -6.06 -13.48 13.34
C ALA A 111 -5.17 -12.32 12.91
N SER A 112 -4.02 -12.15 13.54
CA SER A 112 -3.14 -11.03 13.24
C SER A 112 -1.66 -11.38 13.23
N ILE A 113 -0.89 -10.54 12.52
CA ILE A 113 0.57 -10.53 12.54
C ILE A 113 1.04 -9.08 12.62
N THR A 114 1.98 -8.81 13.55
CA THR A 114 2.60 -7.51 13.71
C THR A 114 4.03 -7.54 13.22
N LEU A 115 4.36 -6.62 12.33
CA LEU A 115 5.66 -6.46 11.70
C LEU A 115 6.28 -5.12 12.05
N ARG A 116 7.61 -5.06 12.03
CA ARG A 116 8.38 -3.85 12.29
C ARG A 116 9.52 -3.67 11.30
N LEU A 117 9.68 -2.45 10.80
CA LEU A 117 10.86 -1.97 10.09
C LEU A 117 11.52 -0.85 10.90
N ARG A 118 12.84 -0.91 11.06
CA ARG A 118 13.64 0.15 11.71
C ARG A 118 14.62 0.77 10.74
N SER A 119 14.95 2.03 11.01
CA SER A 119 16.10 2.69 10.38
C SER A 119 17.41 1.91 10.65
N ASN A 120 18.29 1.96 9.69
CA ASN A 120 19.64 1.42 9.77
C ASN A 120 20.62 2.30 8.97
N GLU A 121 21.89 1.96 8.92
CA GLU A 121 22.90 2.74 8.20
C GLU A 121 22.57 2.92 6.70
N GLU A 122 22.02 1.89 6.05
CA GLU A 122 21.66 1.95 4.64
C GLU A 122 20.43 2.85 4.39
N THR A 123 19.39 2.75 5.23
CA THR A 123 18.21 3.63 5.09
C THR A 123 18.56 5.09 5.29
N ARG A 124 19.51 5.42 6.21
CA ARG A 124 19.94 6.78 6.47
C ARG A 124 20.66 7.43 5.29
N LYS A 125 21.21 6.66 4.35
CA LYS A 125 21.84 7.20 3.14
C LYS A 125 20.84 7.90 2.23
N SER A 126 19.61 7.39 2.17
CA SER A 126 18.54 7.95 1.34
C SER A 126 17.48 8.70 2.14
N PHE A 127 17.38 8.44 3.45
CA PHE A 127 16.39 9.06 4.35
C PHE A 127 17.04 9.27 5.73
N PRO A 128 17.58 10.47 6.02
CA PRO A 128 18.49 10.71 7.14
C PRO A 128 17.77 10.84 8.49
N PHE A 129 16.79 9.98 8.73
CA PHE A 129 15.99 9.96 9.95
C PHE A 129 16.05 8.59 10.62
N ASP A 130 15.98 8.62 11.95
CA ASP A 130 15.74 7.45 12.74
C ASP A 130 14.25 7.23 12.89
N PHE A 131 13.80 6.03 12.55
CA PHE A 131 12.39 5.69 12.56
C PHE A 131 12.13 4.25 13.01
N GLU A 132 10.92 4.03 13.44
CA GLU A 132 10.32 2.72 13.56
C GLU A 132 8.95 2.73 12.89
N VAL A 133 8.70 1.77 12.00
CA VAL A 133 7.40 1.58 11.36
C VAL A 133 6.85 0.24 11.83
N ILE A 134 5.64 0.26 12.40
CA ILE A 134 4.98 -0.92 12.96
C ILE A 134 3.66 -1.10 12.24
N PHE A 135 3.46 -2.26 11.63
CA PHE A 135 2.21 -2.63 10.97
C PHE A 135 1.62 -3.88 11.61
N THR A 136 0.33 -3.80 11.94
CA THR A 136 -0.44 -4.97 12.35
C THR A 136 -1.50 -5.27 11.29
N TYR A 137 -1.35 -6.42 10.64
CA TYR A 137 -2.36 -6.94 9.72
C TYR A 137 -3.33 -7.79 10.52
N VAL A 138 -4.59 -7.40 10.53
CA VAL A 138 -5.68 -8.11 11.24
C VAL A 138 -6.69 -8.62 10.23
N LEU A 139 -6.93 -9.92 10.24
CA LEU A 139 -7.99 -10.56 9.48
C LEU A 139 -9.13 -10.93 10.41
N GLN A 140 -10.34 -10.42 10.11
CA GLN A 140 -11.56 -10.75 10.83
C GLN A 140 -12.74 -10.87 9.84
N GLY A 141 -13.31 -12.05 9.72
CA GLY A 141 -14.35 -12.31 8.73
C GLY A 141 -13.84 -12.02 7.31
N ASN A 142 -14.54 -11.16 6.61
CA ASN A 142 -14.23 -10.74 5.24
C ASN A 142 -13.42 -9.44 5.18
N THR A 143 -12.83 -9.02 6.29
CA THR A 143 -12.14 -7.72 6.41
C THR A 143 -10.68 -7.91 6.79
N LEU A 144 -9.81 -7.30 6.01
CA LEU A 144 -8.40 -7.06 6.31
C LEU A 144 -8.26 -5.62 6.83
N SER A 145 -7.70 -5.47 8.04
CA SER A 145 -7.28 -4.18 8.58
C SER A 145 -5.76 -4.09 8.59
N ILE A 146 -5.21 -3.01 8.04
CA ILE A 146 -3.79 -2.68 8.06
C ILE A 146 -3.62 -1.50 9.01
N GLN A 147 -3.35 -1.79 10.28
CA GLN A 147 -3.05 -0.78 11.29
C GLN A 147 -1.60 -0.36 11.14
N GLN A 148 -1.34 0.93 11.17
CA GLN A 148 -0.04 1.51 10.88
C GLN A 148 0.38 2.46 12.00
N GLU A 149 1.63 2.39 12.42
CA GLU A 149 2.27 3.36 13.30
C GLU A 149 3.63 3.73 12.72
N TYR A 150 3.82 5.01 12.47
CA TYR A 150 5.07 5.59 12.00
C TYR A 150 5.66 6.43 13.14
N VAL A 151 6.77 6.00 13.70
CA VAL A 151 7.39 6.62 14.87
C VAL A 151 8.66 7.34 14.45
N ASN A 152 8.73 8.63 14.73
CA ASN A 152 9.95 9.40 14.59
C ASN A 152 10.86 9.16 15.81
N LYS A 153 12.05 8.65 15.59
CA LYS A 153 13.11 8.44 16.59
C LYS A 153 14.28 9.41 16.43
N SER A 154 14.13 10.39 15.52
CA SER A 154 15.16 11.40 15.26
C SER A 154 15.03 12.57 16.26
N GLU A 155 16.11 13.33 16.38
CA GLU A 155 16.14 14.60 17.13
C GLU A 155 15.51 15.77 16.36
N SER A 156 14.94 15.53 15.18
CA SER A 156 14.31 16.50 14.29
C SER A 156 13.01 15.98 13.70
N ASP A 157 12.22 16.89 13.16
CA ASP A 157 10.97 16.58 12.47
C ASP A 157 11.19 15.69 11.25
N MET A 158 10.42 14.63 11.12
CA MET A 158 10.55 13.61 10.07
C MET A 158 9.44 13.75 9.02
N PRO A 159 9.79 14.07 7.76
CA PRO A 159 8.82 14.13 6.66
C PRO A 159 8.51 12.75 6.12
N ILE A 160 7.24 12.40 5.95
CA ILE A 160 6.82 11.17 5.28
C ILE A 160 5.56 11.40 4.45
N TYR A 161 5.37 10.64 3.38
CA TYR A 161 4.08 10.51 2.68
C TYR A 161 3.95 9.09 2.11
N PRO A 162 3.75 8.12 3.00
CA PRO A 162 3.59 6.73 2.63
C PRO A 162 2.30 6.48 1.84
N GLY A 163 2.21 5.28 1.30
CA GLY A 163 1.03 4.78 0.60
C GLY A 163 1.07 3.27 0.47
N PHE A 164 0.05 2.74 -0.18
CA PHE A 164 -0.05 1.33 -0.51
C PHE A 164 -0.35 1.15 -2.00
N HIS A 165 0.06 0.00 -2.53
CA HIS A 165 -0.12 -0.32 -3.94
C HIS A 165 -0.80 -1.68 -4.13
N PRO A 166 -2.07 -1.83 -3.69
CA PRO A 166 -2.81 -3.08 -3.80
C PRO A 166 -3.11 -3.44 -5.26
N TYR A 167 -2.85 -4.69 -5.64
CA TYR A 167 -3.11 -5.23 -6.96
C TYR A 167 -4.33 -6.16 -6.91
N PHE A 168 -5.51 -5.70 -7.29
CA PHE A 168 -6.72 -6.52 -7.35
C PHE A 168 -6.81 -7.26 -8.67
N LYS A 169 -7.05 -8.56 -8.60
CA LYS A 169 -7.10 -9.45 -9.76
C LYS A 169 -8.38 -9.22 -10.56
N THR A 170 -8.24 -8.74 -11.78
CA THR A 170 -9.32 -8.60 -12.77
C THR A 170 -8.74 -8.39 -14.16
N SER A 171 -9.39 -8.92 -15.19
CA SER A 171 -9.11 -8.61 -16.60
C SER A 171 -9.82 -7.33 -17.05
N GLU A 172 -10.93 -6.96 -16.39
CA GLU A 172 -11.69 -5.74 -16.66
C GLU A 172 -10.93 -4.49 -16.21
N LYS A 173 -10.85 -3.48 -17.08
CA LYS A 173 -10.15 -2.22 -16.82
C LYS A 173 -11.07 -1.02 -16.68
N ASN A 174 -12.28 -1.15 -17.14
CA ASN A 174 -13.32 -0.13 -17.02
C ASN A 174 -14.27 -0.49 -15.86
N LEU A 175 -13.73 -0.48 -14.64
CA LEU A 175 -14.50 -0.78 -13.45
C LEU A 175 -15.40 0.40 -13.06
N THR A 176 -16.54 0.09 -12.43
CA THR A 176 -17.33 1.09 -11.73
C THR A 176 -16.74 1.35 -10.36
N TYR A 177 -16.32 2.59 -10.10
CA TYR A 177 -15.83 3.04 -8.80
C TYR A 177 -16.89 3.89 -8.09
N GLU A 178 -17.22 3.51 -6.85
CA GLU A 178 -18.07 4.30 -5.96
C GLU A 178 -17.17 5.21 -5.11
N THR A 179 -17.15 6.49 -5.42
CA THR A 179 -16.39 7.53 -4.71
C THR A 179 -17.16 8.84 -4.74
N ASP A 180 -16.93 9.71 -3.77
CA ASP A 180 -17.48 11.07 -3.79
C ASP A 180 -16.55 12.10 -4.44
N ALA A 181 -15.38 11.66 -4.93
CA ALA A 181 -14.51 12.51 -5.74
C ALA A 181 -15.25 13.01 -6.98
N LYS A 182 -15.07 14.28 -7.29
CA LYS A 182 -15.68 14.94 -8.47
C LYS A 182 -14.69 15.05 -9.61
N THR A 183 -13.40 15.17 -9.28
CA THR A 183 -12.33 15.41 -10.23
C THR A 183 -11.20 14.41 -10.06
N TYR A 184 -10.53 14.14 -11.17
CA TYR A 184 -9.30 13.37 -11.19
C TYR A 184 -8.27 14.00 -12.13
N ARG A 185 -6.98 13.79 -11.85
CA ARG A 185 -5.90 14.09 -12.78
C ARG A 185 -5.59 12.83 -13.60
N ASP A 186 -5.57 12.97 -14.89
CA ASP A 186 -5.11 11.94 -15.81
C ASP A 186 -3.61 12.15 -16.08
N ASP A 187 -2.75 11.30 -15.51
CA ASP A 187 -1.30 11.43 -15.64
C ASP A 187 -0.79 11.08 -17.06
N ASN A 188 -1.67 10.60 -17.96
CA ASN A 188 -1.33 10.38 -19.36
C ASN A 188 -1.29 11.70 -20.18
N ASP A 189 -2.03 12.71 -19.78
CA ASP A 189 -2.07 14.03 -20.44
C ASP A 189 -1.98 15.22 -19.47
N PHE A 190 -1.81 14.93 -18.17
CA PHE A 190 -1.72 15.88 -17.06
C PHE A 190 -2.92 16.82 -16.90
N LYS A 191 -4.10 16.42 -17.41
CA LYS A 191 -5.33 17.22 -17.32
C LYS A 191 -6.19 16.79 -16.15
N ILE A 192 -6.85 17.78 -15.56
CA ILE A 192 -7.93 17.54 -14.60
C ILE A 192 -9.22 17.31 -15.39
N LYS A 193 -9.89 16.19 -15.09
CA LYS A 193 -11.13 15.74 -15.72
C LYS A 193 -12.20 15.47 -14.67
N ASN A 194 -13.44 15.35 -15.12
CA ASN A 194 -14.57 15.05 -14.23
C ASN A 194 -14.74 13.52 -14.08
N VAL A 195 -14.90 13.04 -12.85
CA VAL A 195 -15.13 11.61 -12.56
C VAL A 195 -16.37 11.06 -13.27
N LYS A 196 -17.40 11.90 -13.49
CA LYS A 196 -18.62 11.52 -14.24
C LYS A 196 -18.35 11.13 -15.70
N GLU A 197 -17.21 11.50 -16.27
CA GLU A 197 -16.82 11.12 -17.62
C GLU A 197 -16.27 9.68 -17.70
N GLY A 198 -16.09 9.03 -16.54
CA GLY A 198 -15.58 7.67 -16.40
C GLY A 198 -14.13 7.61 -15.93
N LEU A 199 -13.77 6.49 -15.32
CA LEU A 199 -12.44 6.20 -14.80
C LEU A 199 -11.88 4.95 -15.51
N ASP A 200 -11.93 4.95 -16.84
CA ASP A 200 -11.50 3.82 -17.68
C ASP A 200 -9.97 3.75 -17.78
N LEU A 201 -9.40 2.61 -17.37
CA LEU A 201 -7.97 2.33 -17.42
C LEU A 201 -7.55 1.53 -18.66
N SER A 202 -8.48 1.13 -19.57
CA SER A 202 -8.22 0.17 -20.65
C SER A 202 -7.04 0.53 -21.56
N ASP A 203 -6.88 1.82 -21.88
CA ASP A 203 -5.82 2.32 -22.77
C ASP A 203 -4.84 3.25 -22.03
N LYS A 204 -4.85 3.22 -20.71
CA LYS A 204 -3.97 4.06 -19.89
C LYS A 204 -2.61 3.39 -19.67
N LYS A 205 -1.57 4.20 -19.74
CA LYS A 205 -0.20 3.83 -19.38
C LYS A 205 0.16 4.33 -17.99
N GLU A 206 -0.27 5.54 -17.67
CA GLU A 206 -0.06 6.21 -16.40
C GLU A 206 -1.36 6.22 -15.57
N SER A 207 -1.26 6.63 -14.32
CA SER A 207 -2.37 6.61 -13.36
C SER A 207 -3.46 7.64 -13.65
N LEU A 208 -4.66 7.35 -13.12
CA LEU A 208 -5.69 8.34 -12.84
C LEU A 208 -5.68 8.62 -11.34
N VAL A 209 -5.66 9.88 -10.93
CA VAL A 209 -5.51 10.30 -9.53
C VAL A 209 -6.75 11.02 -9.06
N LEU A 210 -7.52 10.44 -8.16
CA LEU A 210 -8.68 11.10 -7.53
C LEU A 210 -8.18 12.21 -6.61
N LEU A 211 -8.74 13.44 -6.75
CA LEU A 211 -8.17 14.64 -6.15
C LEU A 211 -8.92 15.15 -4.91
N ASP A 212 -10.24 15.06 -4.90
CA ASP A 212 -11.11 15.84 -4.02
C ASP A 212 -12.14 14.98 -3.26
N ALA A 213 -11.84 13.70 -3.03
CA ALA A 213 -12.67 12.83 -2.21
C ALA A 213 -12.67 13.30 -0.74
N ILE A 214 -13.88 13.56 -0.22
CA ILE A 214 -14.10 13.94 1.18
C ILE A 214 -14.26 12.69 2.04
N LYS A 215 -15.08 11.74 1.57
CA LYS A 215 -15.20 10.44 2.23
C LYS A 215 -13.92 9.65 2.02
N LYS A 216 -13.37 9.16 3.10
CA LYS A 216 -12.14 8.36 3.08
C LYS A 216 -12.45 6.90 2.77
N GLU A 217 -13.16 6.70 1.65
CA GLU A 217 -13.54 5.38 1.16
C GLU A 217 -13.68 5.36 -0.37
N ILE A 218 -13.45 4.20 -0.94
CA ILE A 218 -13.72 3.88 -2.33
C ILE A 218 -14.20 2.43 -2.42
N ALA A 219 -15.24 2.18 -3.22
CA ALA A 219 -15.67 0.82 -3.50
C ALA A 219 -15.65 0.54 -5.00
N PHE A 220 -15.47 -0.72 -5.36
CA PHE A 220 -15.46 -1.18 -6.75
C PHE A 220 -15.80 -2.67 -6.81
N GLU A 221 -16.24 -3.11 -7.97
CA GLU A 221 -16.57 -4.51 -8.22
C GLU A 221 -15.41 -5.23 -8.92
N LEU A 222 -15.25 -6.51 -8.58
CA LEU A 222 -14.40 -7.48 -9.29
C LEU A 222 -15.33 -8.44 -10.03
N PRO A 223 -15.68 -8.18 -11.30
CA PRO A 223 -16.78 -8.87 -11.98
C PRO A 223 -16.57 -10.39 -12.10
N GLU A 224 -15.34 -10.82 -12.36
CA GLU A 224 -15.02 -12.24 -12.53
C GLU A 224 -15.17 -13.05 -11.24
N LEU A 225 -15.09 -12.37 -10.09
CA LEU A 225 -15.24 -12.97 -8.77
C LEU A 225 -16.64 -12.74 -8.18
N ASN A 226 -17.45 -11.90 -8.83
CA ASN A 226 -18.74 -11.45 -8.30
C ASN A 226 -18.60 -10.93 -6.86
N LYS A 227 -17.58 -10.08 -6.63
CA LYS A 227 -17.24 -9.49 -5.33
C LYS A 227 -17.22 -7.97 -5.42
N LYS A 228 -17.70 -7.33 -4.37
CA LYS A 228 -17.55 -5.89 -4.16
C LYS A 228 -16.50 -5.66 -3.08
N VAL A 229 -15.51 -4.85 -3.40
CA VAL A 229 -14.45 -4.42 -2.49
C VAL A 229 -14.78 -3.03 -1.97
N LEU A 230 -14.78 -2.84 -0.66
CA LEU A 230 -14.84 -1.54 0.00
C LEU A 230 -13.52 -1.30 0.72
N MET A 231 -12.80 -0.28 0.29
CA MET A 231 -11.59 0.20 0.94
C MET A 231 -11.88 1.49 1.71
N LYS A 232 -11.54 1.51 3.01
CA LYS A 232 -11.58 2.73 3.85
C LYS A 232 -10.17 3.03 4.32
N TYR A 233 -9.84 4.30 4.46
CA TYR A 233 -8.49 4.76 4.83
C TYR A 233 -8.57 5.98 5.74
N GLY A 234 -7.52 6.24 6.52
CA GLY A 234 -7.43 7.38 7.44
C GLY A 234 -7.42 8.73 6.73
N GLU A 235 -7.68 9.79 7.48
CA GLU A 235 -7.73 11.18 6.98
C GLU A 235 -6.42 11.64 6.36
N GLU A 236 -5.30 11.02 6.72
CA GLU A 236 -3.97 11.31 6.22
C GLU A 236 -3.82 10.96 4.74
N PHE A 237 -4.59 9.96 4.27
CA PHE A 237 -4.58 9.58 2.85
C PHE A 237 -5.46 10.55 2.05
N LYS A 238 -4.81 11.39 1.27
CA LYS A 238 -5.48 12.46 0.52
C LYS A 238 -5.90 12.04 -0.87
N TYR A 239 -5.18 11.10 -1.48
CA TYR A 239 -5.33 10.73 -2.88
C TYR A 239 -5.53 9.23 -3.04
N VAL A 240 -6.28 8.85 -4.08
CA VAL A 240 -6.36 7.47 -4.55
C VAL A 240 -5.86 7.43 -5.99
N TYR A 241 -4.81 6.66 -6.23
CA TYR A 241 -4.27 6.39 -7.55
C TYR A 241 -4.92 5.12 -8.10
N LEU A 242 -5.39 5.20 -9.35
CA LEU A 242 -5.92 4.06 -10.09
C LEU A 242 -4.95 3.75 -11.22
N TRP A 243 -4.47 2.52 -11.29
CA TRP A 243 -3.48 2.13 -12.28
C TRP A 243 -3.63 0.68 -12.73
N THR A 244 -3.15 0.38 -13.91
CA THR A 244 -3.01 -0.97 -14.45
C THR A 244 -1.80 -1.03 -15.37
N GLU A 245 -1.40 -2.23 -15.73
CA GLU A 245 -0.36 -2.48 -16.76
C GLU A 245 -0.98 -3.22 -17.93
N LYS A 246 -0.69 -2.75 -19.15
CA LYS A 246 -1.23 -3.35 -20.37
C LYS A 246 -0.88 -4.84 -20.48
N GLY A 247 -1.90 -5.66 -20.70
CA GLY A 247 -1.75 -7.11 -20.83
C GLY A 247 -1.61 -7.86 -19.53
N GLN A 248 -1.81 -7.19 -18.37
CA GLN A 248 -1.85 -7.83 -17.06
C GLN A 248 -3.28 -7.85 -16.49
N ASP A 249 -3.63 -8.89 -15.75
CA ASP A 249 -4.98 -9.09 -15.20
C ASP A 249 -5.09 -8.54 -13.78
N PHE A 250 -4.89 -7.23 -13.63
CA PHE A 250 -5.09 -6.51 -12.36
C PHE A 250 -5.49 -5.06 -12.57
N VAL A 251 -6.09 -4.48 -11.55
CA VAL A 251 -6.16 -3.03 -11.32
C VAL A 251 -5.57 -2.71 -9.97
N CYS A 252 -4.93 -1.55 -9.84
CA CYS A 252 -4.45 -1.02 -8.58
C CYS A 252 -5.38 0.07 -8.09
N VAL A 253 -5.69 0.05 -6.78
CA VAL A 253 -6.44 1.09 -6.08
C VAL A 253 -5.60 1.49 -4.89
N GLU A 254 -4.94 2.63 -4.98
CA GLU A 254 -3.77 2.98 -4.19
C GLU A 254 -4.02 4.21 -3.33
N PRO A 255 -4.28 4.06 -2.02
CA PRO A 255 -4.36 5.21 -1.11
C PRO A 255 -2.95 5.74 -0.82
N TRP A 256 -2.74 7.04 -1.10
CA TRP A 256 -1.49 7.77 -0.85
C TRP A 256 -1.72 8.99 0.03
N MET A 257 -0.78 9.29 0.94
CA MET A 257 -0.90 10.44 1.84
C MET A 257 -0.65 11.78 1.14
N ALA A 258 0.19 11.81 0.09
CA ALA A 258 0.42 13.00 -0.71
C ALA A 258 0.67 12.64 -2.19
N MET A 259 0.75 13.64 -3.04
CA MET A 259 1.10 13.46 -4.43
C MET A 259 2.57 13.09 -4.62
N THR A 260 2.87 12.54 -5.79
CA THR A 260 4.26 12.30 -6.22
C THR A 260 5.13 13.55 -6.08
N ASN A 261 6.41 13.38 -5.76
CA ASN A 261 7.39 14.44 -5.61
C ASN A 261 7.16 15.43 -4.44
N GLU A 262 6.37 15.05 -3.43
CA GLU A 262 6.00 15.95 -2.34
C GLU A 262 7.20 16.34 -1.46
N MET A 263 8.23 15.50 -1.36
CA MET A 263 9.49 15.84 -0.67
C MET A 263 10.17 17.10 -1.26
N ASN A 264 9.97 17.35 -2.56
CA ASN A 264 10.47 18.56 -3.24
C ASN A 264 9.44 19.69 -3.28
N ARG A 265 8.15 19.36 -3.43
CA ARG A 265 7.07 20.35 -3.50
C ARG A 265 6.83 21.01 -2.15
N LYS A 266 6.83 20.24 -1.07
CA LYS A 266 6.60 20.68 0.32
C LYS A 266 5.30 21.48 0.50
N GLU A 267 4.26 21.15 -0.28
CA GLU A 267 2.94 21.80 -0.25
C GLU A 267 2.01 21.14 0.75
N GLU A 268 2.07 19.82 0.83
CA GLU A 268 1.18 18.99 1.66
C GLU A 268 1.95 17.92 2.43
N LEU A 269 3.25 18.08 2.58
CA LEU A 269 4.16 17.11 3.17
C LEU A 269 3.82 16.86 4.65
N PRO A 270 3.35 15.65 5.01
CA PRO A 270 3.12 15.33 6.41
C PRO A 270 4.44 15.26 7.18
N ILE A 271 4.41 15.80 8.39
CA ILE A 271 5.58 15.88 9.29
C ILE A 271 5.21 15.18 10.59
N ILE A 272 6.09 14.30 11.06
CA ILE A 272 6.02 13.73 12.42
C ILE A 272 7.06 14.42 13.27
N GLY A 273 6.62 15.11 14.32
CA GLY A 273 7.50 15.81 15.26
C GLY A 273 8.47 14.87 15.97
N GLN A 274 9.52 15.44 16.55
CA GLN A 274 10.49 14.69 17.36
C GLN A 274 9.78 13.88 18.46
N ASP A 275 10.14 12.60 18.61
CA ASP A 275 9.56 11.65 19.58
C ASP A 275 8.03 11.43 19.44
N GLU A 276 7.43 11.89 18.33
CA GLU A 276 6.00 11.68 18.05
C GLU A 276 5.78 10.46 17.15
N SER A 277 4.51 10.07 16.99
CA SER A 277 4.08 9.04 16.06
C SER A 277 2.79 9.41 15.35
N LEU A 278 2.66 8.95 14.11
CA LEU A 278 1.43 8.99 13.32
C LEU A 278 0.81 7.60 13.32
N LYS A 279 -0.46 7.49 13.74
CA LYS A 279 -1.24 6.24 13.71
C LYS A 279 -2.41 6.38 12.75
N THR A 280 -2.56 5.40 11.88
CA THR A 280 -3.66 5.37 10.91
C THR A 280 -4.02 3.92 10.55
N VAL A 281 -5.09 3.75 9.77
CA VAL A 281 -5.57 2.43 9.37
C VAL A 281 -6.12 2.46 7.95
N ILE A 282 -5.91 1.36 7.23
CA ILE A 282 -6.64 1.03 6.00
C ILE A 282 -7.40 -0.26 6.25
N THR A 283 -8.68 -0.30 5.85
CA THR A 283 -9.48 -1.52 5.86
C THR A 283 -9.91 -1.88 4.45
N ILE A 284 -9.86 -3.16 4.13
CA ILE A 284 -10.35 -3.73 2.87
C ILE A 284 -11.38 -4.78 3.24
N SER A 285 -12.65 -4.47 3.01
CA SER A 285 -13.78 -5.36 3.26
C SER A 285 -14.34 -5.86 1.93
N VAL A 286 -14.84 -7.11 1.91
CA VAL A 286 -15.31 -7.78 0.69
C VAL A 286 -16.70 -8.34 0.92
N GLU A 287 -17.62 -8.02 0.01
CA GLU A 287 -19.00 -8.51 -0.04
C GLU A 287 -19.21 -9.52 -1.17
#